data_717b0071d876636b9866c934661ae105
#
_entry.id   717b0071d876636b9866c934661ae105
#
_cell.length_a   1.000
_cell.length_b   1.000
_cell.length_c   1.000
_cell.angle_alpha   90.00
_cell.angle_beta   90.00
_cell.angle_gamma   90.00
#
_symmetry.space_group_name_H-M   'P 1'
#
loop_
_entity.id
_entity.type
_entity.pdbx_description
1 polymer ?
#
loop_
_entity_poly.entity_id
_entity_poly.type
_entity_poly.pdbx_seq_one_letter_code
_entity_poly.pdbx_strand_id
1 'polypeptide(L)'
;TTADPEPALALEAALRHTAGHRGGVIVANPVTAVLRDLGLAGTRSTTKFVPERYLHNSSAVRLAVLQGLLDSDGGPVTQRGRTCRIQYGTASARLRDDVMFLVRSLGGVAYCRGRDVSQRSDAHILDIRLPEGVEPFRLTRKRALYRASGGGRPMRFIDRIEPAGEAETLCIQVAAADSLYVTDDFLVTHNTLNDSFIVLDEAQNTTPEQMKMFLTRLGFNSKAVVTGDITQIDLPGGQHSGLNVVREILTGIDDLSFVYLSSRDVVRHKIVQDIVEAYRRYDEARS
;
A
#
# COMPACT_ATOMS: atom_id res chain seq x y z
N THR A 1 -17.38 27.71 -11.19
CA THR A 1 -16.84 29.06 -10.99
C THR A 1 -15.86 29.00 -9.84
N THR A 2 -14.58 29.09 -10.11
CA THR A 2 -13.57 29.21 -9.06
C THR A 2 -13.43 30.70 -8.72
N ALA A 3 -13.35 31.04 -7.44
CA ALA A 3 -13.04 32.40 -7.00
C ALA A 3 -11.56 32.79 -7.28
N ASP A 4 -10.76 31.87 -7.79
CA ASP A 4 -9.35 32.04 -8.10
C ASP A 4 -9.20 32.46 -9.57
N PRO A 5 -8.60 33.61 -9.88
CA PRO A 5 -8.47 34.10 -11.25
C PRO A 5 -7.45 33.31 -12.10
N GLU A 6 -6.48 32.62 -11.49
CA GLU A 6 -5.43 31.90 -12.23
C GLU A 6 -5.96 30.77 -13.11
N PRO A 7 -6.88 29.88 -12.63
CA PRO A 7 -7.51 28.87 -13.49
C PRO A 7 -8.42 29.48 -14.58
N ALA A 8 -9.10 30.56 -14.26
CA ALA A 8 -9.96 31.22 -15.25
C ALA A 8 -9.15 31.79 -16.40
N LEU A 9 -8.03 32.46 -16.13
CA LEU A 9 -7.14 32.99 -17.14
C LEU A 9 -6.49 31.88 -17.97
N ALA A 10 -6.08 30.76 -17.35
CA ALA A 10 -5.54 29.62 -18.08
C ALA A 10 -6.57 28.96 -18.99
N LEU A 11 -7.83 28.85 -18.53
CA LEU A 11 -8.93 28.33 -19.33
C LEU A 11 -9.28 29.27 -20.49
N GLU A 12 -9.34 30.58 -20.25
CA GLU A 12 -9.58 31.56 -21.31
C GLU A 12 -8.48 31.54 -22.37
N ALA A 13 -7.20 31.43 -21.98
CA ALA A 13 -6.09 31.32 -22.91
C ALA A 13 -6.20 30.05 -23.79
N ALA A 14 -6.55 28.91 -23.17
CA ALA A 14 -6.77 27.65 -23.88
C ALA A 14 -7.96 27.72 -24.85
N LEU A 15 -9.06 28.37 -24.42
CA LEU A 15 -10.26 28.54 -25.24
C LEU A 15 -10.07 29.52 -26.40
N ARG A 16 -9.28 30.57 -26.21
CA ARG A 16 -8.93 31.52 -27.30
C ARG A 16 -8.11 30.85 -28.41
N HIS A 17 -7.29 29.88 -28.08
CA HIS A 17 -6.49 29.12 -29.05
C HIS A 17 -7.35 28.15 -29.90
N THR A 18 -8.51 27.71 -29.37
CA THR A 18 -9.43 26.77 -30.05
C THR A 18 -10.58 27.48 -30.75
N ALA A 19 -10.87 28.73 -30.42
CA ALA A 19 -11.92 29.53 -31.06
C ALA A 19 -11.38 30.29 -32.27
N GLY A 20 -11.15 29.58 -33.38
CA GLY A 20 -11.00 30.23 -34.69
C GLY A 20 -12.27 31.00 -35.01
N HIS A 21 -12.20 32.31 -35.16
CA HIS A 21 -13.28 33.17 -35.65
C HIS A 21 -13.69 32.75 -37.05
N ARG A 22 -14.81 32.08 -37.20
CA ARG A 22 -15.53 31.97 -38.47
C ARG A 22 -16.94 32.54 -38.30
N GLY A 23 -17.23 33.54 -39.11
CA GLY A 23 -18.38 34.41 -39.02
C GLY A 23 -19.71 33.72 -38.69
N GLY A 24 -20.47 34.28 -37.78
CA GLY A 24 -21.93 34.25 -37.69
C GLY A 24 -22.65 32.98 -37.30
N VAL A 25 -22.00 31.84 -37.26
CA VAL A 25 -22.60 30.58 -36.84
C VAL A 25 -22.23 30.34 -35.38
N ILE A 26 -23.25 30.07 -34.52
CA ILE A 26 -23.05 29.59 -33.16
C ILE A 26 -22.40 28.19 -33.28
N VAL A 27 -21.08 28.16 -33.37
CA VAL A 27 -20.34 26.89 -33.33
C VAL A 27 -20.49 26.38 -31.89
N ALA A 28 -21.06 25.20 -31.74
CA ALA A 28 -21.19 24.54 -30.45
C ALA A 28 -19.82 24.56 -29.77
N ASN A 29 -19.76 25.10 -28.55
CA ASN A 29 -18.51 25.20 -27.81
C ASN A 29 -17.83 23.83 -27.74
N PRO A 30 -16.61 23.66 -28.30
CA PRO A 30 -15.96 22.35 -28.42
C PRO A 30 -15.75 21.71 -27.04
N VAL A 31 -15.58 22.50 -25.98
CA VAL A 31 -15.48 21.99 -24.60
C VAL A 31 -16.80 21.34 -24.16
N THR A 32 -17.94 21.93 -24.51
CA THR A 32 -19.26 21.36 -24.19
C THR A 32 -19.49 20.03 -24.93
N ALA A 33 -19.04 19.93 -26.16
CA ALA A 33 -19.12 18.68 -26.92
C ALA A 33 -18.28 17.57 -26.27
N VAL A 34 -17.03 17.87 -25.88
CA VAL A 34 -16.15 16.94 -25.16
C VAL A 34 -16.75 16.54 -23.80
N LEU A 35 -17.32 17.48 -23.04
CA LEU A 35 -17.95 17.16 -21.77
C LEU A 35 -19.17 16.25 -21.91
N ARG A 36 -19.95 16.39 -22.99
CA ARG A 36 -21.06 15.48 -23.30
C ARG A 36 -20.54 14.08 -23.67
N ASP A 37 -19.55 14.00 -24.52
CA ASP A 37 -18.89 12.73 -24.92
C ASP A 37 -18.31 11.99 -23.71
N LEU A 38 -17.78 12.74 -22.74
CA LEU A 38 -17.26 12.20 -21.48
C LEU A 38 -18.33 11.85 -20.45
N GLY A 39 -19.61 12.13 -20.72
CA GLY A 39 -20.69 11.96 -19.75
C GLY A 39 -20.64 12.92 -18.55
N LEU A 40 -19.86 13.99 -18.67
CA LEU A 40 -19.69 14.98 -17.57
C LEU A 40 -20.70 16.13 -17.66
N ALA A 41 -21.32 16.34 -18.83
CA ALA A 41 -22.33 17.38 -19.00
C ALA A 41 -23.57 17.06 -18.17
N GLY A 42 -24.00 18.02 -17.34
CA GLY A 42 -25.18 17.88 -16.47
C GLY A 42 -24.93 17.13 -15.16
N THR A 43 -23.69 16.71 -14.86
CA THR A 43 -23.36 16.12 -13.57
C THR A 43 -23.52 17.15 -12.43
N ARG A 44 -23.99 16.69 -11.28
CA ARG A 44 -24.13 17.50 -10.05
C ARG A 44 -22.97 17.19 -9.10
N SER A 45 -22.85 17.95 -8.03
CA SER A 45 -21.79 17.77 -7.02
C SER A 45 -21.70 16.33 -6.49
N THR A 46 -22.84 15.63 -6.36
CA THR A 46 -22.93 14.25 -5.85
C THR A 46 -22.72 13.17 -6.91
N THR A 47 -22.73 13.53 -8.20
CA THR A 47 -22.62 12.57 -9.31
C THR A 47 -21.38 12.76 -10.20
N LYS A 48 -20.48 13.65 -9.78
CA LYS A 48 -19.18 13.85 -10.45
C LYS A 48 -18.32 12.59 -10.41
N PHE A 49 -17.53 12.42 -11.45
CA PHE A 49 -16.57 11.30 -11.56
C PHE A 49 -15.41 11.68 -12.49
N VAL A 50 -14.34 10.90 -12.46
CA VAL A 50 -13.26 10.95 -13.45
C VAL A 50 -13.52 9.88 -14.51
N PRO A 51 -13.62 10.23 -15.82
CA PRO A 51 -13.81 9.23 -16.85
C PRO A 51 -12.66 8.20 -16.89
N GLU A 52 -12.99 6.92 -17.09
CA GLU A 52 -12.04 5.80 -17.03
C GLU A 52 -10.81 5.98 -17.94
N ARG A 53 -11.01 6.56 -19.12
CA ARG A 53 -9.90 6.86 -20.03
C ARG A 53 -8.83 7.79 -19.44
N TYR A 54 -9.13 8.53 -18.39
CA TYR A 54 -8.16 9.34 -17.65
C TYR A 54 -7.62 8.63 -16.42
N LEU A 55 -8.41 7.77 -15.78
CA LEU A 55 -7.96 6.96 -14.66
C LEU A 55 -6.88 5.96 -15.10
N HIS A 56 -7.06 5.33 -16.25
CA HIS A 56 -6.16 4.30 -16.79
C HIS A 56 -5.19 4.82 -17.85
N ASN A 57 -4.87 6.11 -17.83
CA ASN A 57 -3.93 6.73 -18.76
C ASN A 57 -2.50 6.75 -18.19
N SER A 58 -1.58 7.38 -18.93
CA SER A 58 -0.19 7.58 -18.47
C SER A 58 -0.14 8.33 -17.13
N SER A 59 0.94 8.14 -16.37
CA SER A 59 1.15 8.84 -15.10
C SER A 59 1.08 10.36 -15.23
N ALA A 60 1.57 10.91 -16.35
CA ALA A 60 1.51 12.35 -16.64
C ALA A 60 0.06 12.85 -16.78
N VAL A 61 -0.80 12.09 -17.47
CA VAL A 61 -2.22 12.44 -17.62
C VAL A 61 -2.96 12.31 -16.29
N ARG A 62 -2.73 11.24 -15.56
CA ARG A 62 -3.33 11.05 -14.22
C ARG A 62 -2.93 12.15 -13.24
N LEU A 63 -1.65 12.54 -13.25
CA LEU A 63 -1.17 13.66 -12.46
C LEU A 63 -1.84 14.98 -12.86
N ALA A 64 -1.98 15.24 -14.16
CA ALA A 64 -2.61 16.47 -14.64
C ALA A 64 -4.09 16.56 -14.22
N VAL A 65 -4.83 15.44 -14.24
CA VAL A 65 -6.21 15.38 -13.75
C VAL A 65 -6.25 15.61 -12.23
N LEU A 66 -5.39 14.93 -11.48
CA LEU A 66 -5.30 15.11 -10.03
C LEU A 66 -4.99 16.55 -9.66
N GLN A 67 -4.02 17.19 -10.34
CA GLN A 67 -3.68 18.59 -10.13
C GLN A 67 -4.90 19.53 -10.34
N GLY A 68 -5.66 19.31 -11.42
CA GLY A 68 -6.88 20.08 -11.68
C GLY A 68 -7.92 19.95 -10.55
N LEU A 69 -8.12 18.74 -10.04
CA LEU A 69 -9.03 18.47 -8.92
C LEU A 69 -8.54 19.11 -7.63
N LEU A 70 -7.25 19.00 -7.33
CA LEU A 70 -6.66 19.58 -6.11
C LEU A 70 -6.57 21.10 -6.18
N ASP A 71 -6.40 21.66 -7.35
CA ASP A 71 -6.42 23.11 -7.56
C ASP A 71 -7.80 23.70 -7.35
N SER A 72 -8.87 22.97 -7.70
CA SER A 72 -10.26 23.44 -7.47
C SER A 72 -10.69 23.22 -6.02
N ASP A 73 -10.82 21.99 -5.59
CA ASP A 73 -11.49 21.60 -4.34
C ASP A 73 -10.53 21.02 -3.28
N GLY A 74 -9.20 21.12 -3.50
CA GLY A 74 -8.18 20.71 -2.55
C GLY A 74 -7.33 21.84 -2.02
N GLY A 75 -6.48 21.54 -1.06
CA GLY A 75 -5.52 22.51 -0.54
C GLY A 75 -4.50 21.92 0.43
N PRO A 76 -3.31 22.53 0.53
CA PRO A 76 -2.32 22.12 1.51
C PRO A 76 -2.79 22.50 2.93
N VAL A 77 -2.65 21.55 3.85
CA VAL A 77 -2.93 21.75 5.28
C VAL A 77 -1.61 21.62 6.03
N THR A 78 -1.19 22.75 6.58
CA THR A 78 0.04 22.86 7.35
C THR A 78 -0.25 22.71 8.84
N GLN A 79 0.60 21.96 9.55
CA GLN A 79 0.56 21.86 11.00
C GLN A 79 1.97 22.04 11.55
N ARG A 80 2.12 22.83 12.61
CA ARG A 80 3.42 23.08 13.24
C ARG A 80 4.06 21.75 13.69
N GLY A 81 5.29 21.50 13.25
CA GLY A 81 6.05 20.28 13.59
C GLY A 81 5.61 19.02 12.85
N ARG A 82 4.78 19.12 11.80
CA ARG A 82 4.37 17.98 10.97
C ARG A 82 4.54 18.29 9.49
N THR A 83 4.74 17.24 8.68
CA THR A 83 4.77 17.35 7.22
C THR A 83 3.41 17.79 6.68
N CYS A 84 3.43 18.57 5.58
CA CYS A 84 2.23 19.02 4.90
C CYS A 84 1.41 17.83 4.38
N ARG A 85 0.11 17.85 4.64
CA ARG A 85 -0.86 16.98 3.97
C ARG A 85 -1.72 17.80 3.02
N ILE A 86 -2.35 17.15 2.08
CA ILE A 86 -3.32 17.78 1.20
C ILE A 86 -4.69 17.31 1.64
N GLN A 87 -5.63 18.24 1.77
CA GLN A 87 -7.03 17.93 2.02
C GLN A 87 -7.81 18.17 0.74
N TYR A 88 -8.70 17.24 0.40
CA TYR A 88 -9.61 17.32 -0.74
C TYR A 88 -11.02 16.98 -0.29
N GLY A 89 -12.00 17.75 -0.75
CA GLY A 89 -13.41 17.57 -0.39
C GLY A 89 -14.28 17.29 -1.61
N THR A 90 -15.20 16.32 -1.50
CA THR A 90 -16.22 16.06 -2.54
C THR A 90 -17.50 15.50 -1.94
N ALA A 91 -18.64 15.82 -2.55
CA ALA A 91 -19.92 15.21 -2.21
C ALA A 91 -20.20 13.90 -3.00
N SER A 92 -19.40 13.59 -4.02
CA SER A 92 -19.54 12.38 -4.82
C SER A 92 -18.71 11.24 -4.24
N ALA A 93 -19.37 10.12 -3.89
CA ALA A 93 -18.69 8.91 -3.47
C ALA A 93 -17.80 8.33 -4.59
N ARG A 94 -18.30 8.37 -5.83
CA ARG A 94 -17.51 7.91 -6.99
C ARG A 94 -16.27 8.77 -7.19
N LEU A 95 -16.40 10.10 -7.18
CA LEU A 95 -15.24 10.99 -7.32
C LEU A 95 -14.24 10.85 -6.17
N ARG A 96 -14.72 10.54 -4.95
CA ARG A 96 -13.85 10.18 -3.82
C ARG A 96 -12.98 8.97 -4.18
N ASP A 97 -13.59 7.90 -4.69
CA ASP A 97 -12.88 6.66 -5.03
C ASP A 97 -11.93 6.88 -6.23
N ASP A 98 -12.36 7.64 -7.23
CA ASP A 98 -11.54 8.03 -8.38
C ASP A 98 -10.29 8.83 -7.94
N VAL A 99 -10.43 9.77 -7.00
CA VAL A 99 -9.29 10.54 -6.46
C VAL A 99 -8.36 9.65 -5.65
N MET A 100 -8.91 8.72 -4.85
CA MET A 100 -8.09 7.75 -4.12
C MET A 100 -7.29 6.85 -5.09
N PHE A 101 -7.92 6.39 -6.17
CA PHE A 101 -7.25 5.65 -7.24
C PHE A 101 -6.12 6.46 -7.88
N LEU A 102 -6.37 7.70 -8.29
CA LEU A 102 -5.35 8.58 -8.87
C LEU A 102 -4.15 8.76 -7.94
N VAL A 103 -4.41 9.08 -6.67
CA VAL A 103 -3.36 9.28 -5.66
C VAL A 103 -2.51 8.01 -5.48
N ARG A 104 -3.16 6.86 -5.29
CA ARG A 104 -2.48 5.58 -5.06
C ARG A 104 -1.69 5.14 -6.29
N SER A 105 -2.26 5.34 -7.48
CA SER A 105 -1.61 5.03 -8.76
C SER A 105 -0.38 5.88 -9.07
N LEU A 106 -0.18 6.98 -8.34
CA LEU A 106 0.99 7.86 -8.39
C LEU A 106 1.94 7.63 -7.19
N GLY A 107 1.78 6.52 -6.48
CA GLY A 107 2.60 6.14 -5.34
C GLY A 107 2.25 6.87 -4.04
N GLY A 108 1.15 7.61 -4.00
CA GLY A 108 0.67 8.32 -2.82
C GLY A 108 -0.22 7.46 -1.92
N VAL A 109 -0.64 8.06 -0.81
CA VAL A 109 -1.65 7.50 0.08
C VAL A 109 -2.79 8.49 0.26
N ALA A 110 -4.01 7.97 0.28
CA ALA A 110 -5.22 8.73 0.53
C ALA A 110 -6.10 7.99 1.53
N TYR A 111 -6.55 8.71 2.55
CA TYR A 111 -7.45 8.21 3.58
C TYR A 111 -8.73 9.06 3.56
N CYS A 112 -9.89 8.40 3.51
CA CYS A 112 -11.16 9.08 3.72
C CYS A 112 -11.41 9.16 5.23
N ARG A 113 -11.58 10.35 5.76
CA ARG A 113 -12.04 10.50 7.14
C ARG A 113 -13.48 9.99 7.24
N GLY A 114 -13.74 9.22 8.29
CA GLY A 114 -15.09 8.80 8.61
C GLY A 114 -16.03 10.00 8.67
N ARG A 115 -17.25 9.79 8.24
CA ARG A 115 -18.33 10.78 8.25
C ARG A 115 -18.50 11.31 9.67
N ASP A 116 -18.20 12.56 9.91
CA ASP A 116 -18.62 13.24 11.14
C ASP A 116 -20.12 13.50 11.02
N VAL A 117 -20.91 12.65 11.67
CA VAL A 117 -22.38 12.70 11.64
C VAL A 117 -22.92 14.01 12.22
N SER A 118 -22.08 14.77 12.93
CA SER A 118 -22.44 16.07 13.54
C SER A 118 -22.49 17.23 12.54
N GLN A 119 -21.84 17.09 11.38
CA GLN A 119 -21.87 18.11 10.33
C GLN A 119 -22.88 17.71 9.23
N ARG A 120 -23.83 18.57 8.97
CA ARG A 120 -24.92 18.44 7.97
C ARG A 120 -24.46 18.31 6.50
N SER A 121 -23.19 18.05 6.20
CA SER A 121 -22.69 17.92 4.83
C SER A 121 -22.37 16.46 4.51
N ASP A 122 -22.92 15.96 3.41
CA ASP A 122 -22.60 14.65 2.83
C ASP A 122 -21.21 14.61 2.18
N ALA A 123 -20.31 15.51 2.54
CA ALA A 123 -18.99 15.63 1.94
C ALA A 123 -18.02 14.58 2.47
N HIS A 124 -17.34 13.91 1.53
CA HIS A 124 -16.19 13.06 1.80
C HIS A 124 -14.94 13.92 1.86
N ILE A 125 -14.19 13.81 2.94
CA ILE A 125 -12.92 14.52 3.13
C ILE A 125 -11.78 13.51 3.01
N LEU A 126 -10.90 13.74 2.05
CA LEU A 126 -9.68 12.95 1.84
C LEU A 126 -8.48 13.67 2.41
N ASP A 127 -7.67 12.95 3.18
CA ASP A 127 -6.30 13.34 3.54
C ASP A 127 -5.33 12.62 2.62
N ILE A 128 -4.55 13.39 1.85
CA ILE A 128 -3.68 12.90 0.78
C ILE A 128 -2.23 13.23 1.11
N ARG A 129 -1.33 12.28 0.81
CA ARG A 129 0.12 12.48 0.82
C ARG A 129 0.71 11.88 -0.45
N LEU A 130 1.53 12.63 -1.15
CA LEU A 130 2.19 12.21 -2.38
C LEU A 130 3.69 12.02 -2.16
N PRO A 131 4.34 11.17 -2.96
CA PRO A 131 5.78 10.99 -2.91
C PRO A 131 6.54 12.28 -3.18
N GLU A 132 7.79 12.33 -2.71
CA GLU A 132 8.71 13.38 -3.06
C GLU A 132 8.88 13.45 -4.59
N GLY A 133 8.95 14.67 -5.13
CA GLY A 133 9.04 14.91 -6.58
C GLY A 133 7.70 14.95 -7.31
N VAL A 134 6.59 14.51 -6.70
CA VAL A 134 5.24 14.65 -7.28
C VAL A 134 4.66 16.00 -6.87
N GLU A 135 4.51 16.91 -7.83
CA GLU A 135 3.94 18.24 -7.60
C GLU A 135 2.41 18.20 -7.65
N PRO A 136 1.69 18.42 -6.54
CA PRO A 136 0.24 18.25 -6.50
C PRO A 136 -0.57 19.44 -7.05
N PHE A 137 0.04 20.60 -7.19
CA PHE A 137 -0.65 21.84 -7.53
C PHE A 137 -0.01 22.54 -8.73
N ARG A 138 -0.83 23.10 -9.60
CA ARG A 138 -0.41 24.05 -10.65
C ARG A 138 -0.54 25.50 -10.17
N LEU A 139 -1.54 25.80 -9.32
CA LEU A 139 -1.73 27.12 -8.76
C LEU A 139 -0.52 27.56 -7.95
N THR A 140 0.09 28.68 -8.33
CA THR A 140 1.33 29.18 -7.78
C THR A 140 1.28 29.33 -6.26
N ARG A 141 0.20 29.88 -5.72
CA ARG A 141 0.00 30.08 -4.27
C ARG A 141 -0.06 28.76 -3.49
N LYS A 142 -0.78 27.74 -4.01
CA LYS A 142 -0.90 26.42 -3.36
C LYS A 142 0.43 25.66 -3.44
N ARG A 143 1.09 25.72 -4.59
CA ARG A 143 2.41 25.11 -4.82
C ARG A 143 3.47 25.70 -3.89
N ALA A 144 3.54 27.03 -3.77
CA ALA A 144 4.50 27.69 -2.89
C ALA A 144 4.30 27.27 -1.43
N LEU A 145 3.04 27.23 -0.95
CA LEU A 145 2.72 26.83 0.41
C LEU A 145 3.06 25.33 0.66
N TYR A 146 2.75 24.45 -0.30
CA TYR A 146 3.08 23.03 -0.21
C TYR A 146 4.59 22.78 -0.12
N ARG A 147 5.38 23.42 -1.01
CA ARG A 147 6.84 23.32 -1.01
C ARG A 147 7.48 23.86 0.26
N ALA A 148 7.01 25.03 0.75
CA ALA A 148 7.51 25.62 1.98
C ALA A 148 7.29 24.75 3.22
N SER A 149 6.30 23.84 3.16
CA SER A 149 5.92 22.95 4.28
C SER A 149 6.55 21.55 4.16
N GLY A 150 7.47 21.34 3.23
CA GLY A 150 8.27 20.10 3.12
C GLY A 150 7.60 18.90 2.50
N GLY A 151 6.41 19.06 1.89
CA GLY A 151 5.67 17.96 1.27
C GLY A 151 5.29 16.82 2.25
N GLY A 152 4.52 15.86 1.77
CA GLY A 152 4.12 14.70 2.56
C GLY A 152 5.00 13.48 2.26
N ARG A 153 5.31 12.68 3.26
CA ARG A 153 5.85 11.33 3.04
C ARG A 153 4.71 10.35 3.09
N PRO A 154 4.38 9.65 1.99
CA PRO A 154 3.37 8.60 2.02
C PRO A 154 3.89 7.44 2.88
N MET A 155 3.14 7.09 3.92
CA MET A 155 3.42 5.93 4.76
C MET A 155 2.13 5.15 4.94
N ARG A 156 2.23 3.83 4.87
CA ARG A 156 1.16 2.90 5.20
C ARG A 156 1.51 2.19 6.47
N PHE A 157 0.53 1.93 7.30
CA PHE A 157 0.68 1.22 8.56
C PHE A 157 -0.20 -0.02 8.53
N ILE A 158 0.27 -1.09 9.14
CA ILE A 158 -0.58 -2.25 9.43
C ILE A 158 -1.51 -1.82 10.56
N ASP A 159 -2.80 -1.76 10.28
CA ASP A 159 -3.83 -1.40 11.24
C ASP A 159 -4.21 -2.63 12.08
N ARG A 160 -4.36 -3.78 11.41
CA ARG A 160 -4.84 -5.01 12.05
C ARG A 160 -4.34 -6.23 11.31
N ILE A 161 -4.05 -7.29 12.05
CA ILE A 161 -3.75 -8.62 11.52
C ILE A 161 -4.80 -9.57 12.12
N GLU A 162 -5.54 -10.24 11.26
CA GLU A 162 -6.59 -11.18 11.65
C GLU A 162 -6.37 -12.53 10.96
N PRO A 163 -6.71 -13.64 11.62
CA PRO A 163 -6.74 -14.94 10.96
C PRO A 163 -7.71 -14.92 9.77
N ALA A 164 -7.24 -15.30 8.60
CA ALA A 164 -8.05 -15.35 7.38
C ALA A 164 -8.64 -16.75 7.10
N GLY A 165 -8.31 -17.75 7.93
CA GLY A 165 -8.63 -19.15 7.68
C GLY A 165 -7.78 -19.77 6.57
N GLU A 166 -8.23 -20.92 6.07
CA GLU A 166 -7.59 -21.60 4.95
C GLU A 166 -8.27 -21.19 3.64
N ALA A 167 -7.47 -20.90 2.62
CA ALA A 167 -7.95 -20.57 1.29
C ALA A 167 -7.01 -21.14 0.23
N GLU A 168 -7.56 -21.48 -0.92
CA GLU A 168 -6.76 -21.83 -2.08
C GLU A 168 -5.94 -20.62 -2.54
N THR A 169 -4.64 -20.79 -2.71
CA THR A 169 -3.72 -19.72 -3.12
C THR A 169 -3.00 -20.06 -4.41
N LEU A 170 -2.79 -19.05 -5.24
CA LEU A 170 -1.98 -19.16 -6.46
C LEU A 170 -0.66 -18.41 -6.27
N CYS A 171 0.43 -19.09 -6.62
CA CYS A 171 1.72 -18.45 -6.75
C CYS A 171 1.88 -17.97 -8.19
N ILE A 172 1.96 -16.65 -8.39
CA ILE A 172 2.12 -16.06 -9.72
C ILE A 172 3.60 -15.80 -10.02
N GLN A 173 3.99 -16.02 -11.27
CA GLN A 173 5.27 -15.60 -11.80
C GLN A 173 5.04 -14.48 -12.82
N VAL A 174 5.78 -13.38 -12.68
CA VAL A 174 5.71 -12.24 -13.60
C VAL A 174 6.95 -12.17 -14.47
N ALA A 175 6.82 -11.67 -15.69
CA ALA A 175 7.92 -11.56 -16.65
C ALA A 175 8.86 -10.37 -16.37
N ALA A 176 8.55 -9.51 -15.41
CA ALA A 176 9.39 -8.40 -15.02
C ALA A 176 10.72 -8.91 -14.43
N ALA A 177 11.83 -8.30 -14.81
CA ALA A 177 13.16 -8.73 -14.38
C ALA A 177 13.36 -8.62 -12.85
N ASP A 178 12.67 -7.69 -12.22
CA ASP A 178 12.64 -7.48 -10.77
C ASP A 178 11.61 -8.36 -10.05
N SER A 179 10.83 -9.15 -10.80
CA SER A 179 9.74 -10.00 -10.29
C SER A 179 8.69 -9.26 -9.46
N LEU A 180 8.63 -7.93 -9.56
CA LEU A 180 7.65 -7.12 -8.84
C LEU A 180 6.31 -7.12 -9.58
N TYR A 181 5.25 -7.11 -8.80
CA TYR A 181 3.89 -6.90 -9.30
C TYR A 181 3.09 -6.01 -8.35
N VAL A 182 2.01 -5.49 -8.87
CA VAL A 182 1.14 -4.55 -8.15
C VAL A 182 -0.16 -5.27 -7.80
N THR A 183 -0.50 -5.25 -6.53
CA THR A 183 -1.78 -5.74 -6.03
C THR A 183 -2.81 -4.61 -5.96
N ASP A 184 -4.00 -4.91 -5.45
CA ASP A 184 -5.00 -3.90 -5.14
C ASP A 184 -4.41 -2.77 -4.31
N ASP A 185 -4.97 -1.56 -4.48
CA ASP A 185 -4.49 -0.34 -3.84
C ASP A 185 -3.06 0.07 -4.21
N PHE A 186 -2.54 -0.44 -5.33
CA PHE A 186 -1.19 -0.14 -5.83
C PHE A 186 -0.09 -0.48 -4.82
N LEU A 187 -0.25 -1.58 -4.10
CA LEU A 187 0.84 -2.15 -3.31
C LEU A 187 1.77 -2.92 -4.23
N VAL A 188 3.00 -2.44 -4.31
CA VAL A 188 4.07 -3.20 -4.97
C VAL A 188 4.48 -4.32 -4.06
N THR A 189 4.45 -5.54 -4.58
CA THR A 189 4.82 -6.73 -3.82
C THR A 189 5.62 -7.70 -4.67
N HIS A 190 6.12 -8.72 -4.03
CA HIS A 190 7.02 -9.70 -4.58
C HIS A 190 6.77 -11.03 -3.86
N ASN A 191 6.74 -12.14 -4.56
CA ASN A 191 6.56 -13.45 -3.92
C ASN A 191 7.87 -14.13 -3.55
N THR A 192 9.02 -13.53 -3.86
CA THR A 192 10.36 -13.99 -3.52
C THR A 192 11.04 -12.95 -2.63
N LEU A 193 11.78 -13.39 -1.62
CA LEU A 193 12.50 -12.51 -0.68
C LEU A 193 13.94 -12.36 -1.19
N ASN A 194 14.23 -11.29 -1.92
CA ASN A 194 15.58 -10.95 -2.37
C ASN A 194 16.26 -10.00 -1.38
N ASP A 195 17.59 -10.03 -1.33
CA ASP A 195 18.44 -9.12 -0.55
C ASP A 195 17.98 -9.01 0.92
N SER A 196 17.51 -10.10 1.50
CA SER A 196 16.86 -10.15 2.79
C SER A 196 17.65 -11.00 3.78
N PHE A 197 17.64 -10.57 5.06
CA PHE A 197 18.02 -11.45 6.18
C PHE A 197 16.75 -11.83 6.94
N ILE A 198 16.44 -13.12 6.97
CA ILE A 198 15.16 -13.63 7.46
C ILE A 198 15.42 -14.56 8.64
N VAL A 199 14.67 -14.37 9.72
CA VAL A 199 14.66 -15.28 10.86
C VAL A 199 13.28 -15.89 10.97
N LEU A 200 13.23 -17.24 10.90
CA LEU A 200 12.03 -18.01 11.20
C LEU A 200 12.26 -18.72 12.53
N ASP A 201 11.65 -18.20 13.57
CA ASP A 201 11.73 -18.76 14.92
C ASP A 201 10.56 -19.70 15.20
N GLU A 202 10.70 -20.59 16.19
CA GLU A 202 9.70 -21.60 16.57
C GLU A 202 9.24 -22.47 15.38
N ALA A 203 10.17 -22.76 14.45
CA ALA A 203 9.86 -23.39 13.18
C ALA A 203 9.38 -24.85 13.31
N GLN A 204 9.54 -25.49 14.47
CA GLN A 204 8.96 -26.80 14.75
C GLN A 204 7.42 -26.78 14.71
N ASN A 205 6.81 -25.60 14.89
CA ASN A 205 5.36 -25.41 14.83
C ASN A 205 4.84 -25.05 13.43
N THR A 206 5.65 -25.22 12.38
CA THR A 206 5.22 -25.13 10.99
C THR A 206 4.86 -26.50 10.44
N THR A 207 3.87 -26.53 9.52
CA THR A 207 3.63 -27.75 8.73
C THR A 207 4.69 -27.93 7.62
N PRO A 208 4.85 -29.13 7.03
CA PRO A 208 5.76 -29.34 5.91
C PRO A 208 5.47 -28.41 4.72
N GLU A 209 4.20 -28.14 4.44
CA GLU A 209 3.75 -27.24 3.37
C GLU A 209 4.15 -25.79 3.65
N GLN A 210 3.98 -25.32 4.87
CA GLN A 210 4.35 -23.97 5.30
C GLN A 210 5.87 -23.79 5.23
N MET A 211 6.63 -24.79 5.69
CA MET A 211 8.08 -24.76 5.61
C MET A 211 8.57 -24.77 4.16
N LYS A 212 8.00 -25.62 3.31
CA LYS A 212 8.30 -25.64 1.87
C LYS A 212 8.00 -24.30 1.23
N MET A 213 6.83 -23.72 1.52
CA MET A 213 6.42 -22.41 1.02
C MET A 213 7.41 -21.32 1.45
N PHE A 214 7.85 -21.30 2.69
CA PHE A 214 8.84 -20.35 3.21
C PHE A 214 10.19 -20.49 2.50
N LEU A 215 10.76 -21.68 2.45
CA LEU A 215 12.08 -21.92 1.88
C LEU A 215 12.14 -21.66 0.37
N THR A 216 11.06 -21.96 -0.37
CA THR A 216 11.00 -21.69 -1.81
C THR A 216 10.82 -20.21 -2.15
N ARG A 217 10.64 -19.33 -1.16
CA ARG A 217 10.57 -17.88 -1.34
C ARG A 217 11.89 -17.16 -1.09
N LEU A 218 12.91 -17.87 -0.67
CA LEU A 218 14.25 -17.30 -0.55
C LEU A 218 14.78 -16.94 -1.95
N GLY A 219 15.13 -15.68 -2.12
CA GLY A 219 15.62 -15.13 -3.36
C GLY A 219 17.12 -14.89 -3.36
N PHE A 220 17.60 -14.23 -4.41
CA PHE A 220 19.02 -13.91 -4.56
C PHE A 220 19.53 -13.03 -3.42
N ASN A 221 20.76 -13.26 -3.00
CA ASN A 221 21.45 -12.53 -1.92
C ASN A 221 20.75 -12.59 -0.56
N SER A 222 19.77 -13.48 -0.38
CA SER A 222 19.08 -13.61 0.90
C SER A 222 19.73 -14.67 1.77
N LYS A 223 19.67 -14.43 3.09
CA LYS A 223 20.08 -15.38 4.12
C LYS A 223 18.90 -15.67 5.03
N ALA A 224 18.69 -16.92 5.35
CA ALA A 224 17.69 -17.33 6.31
C ALA A 224 18.34 -18.07 7.49
N VAL A 225 17.86 -17.75 8.67
CA VAL A 225 18.11 -18.49 9.89
C VAL A 225 16.79 -19.08 10.35
N VAL A 226 16.74 -20.41 10.45
CA VAL A 226 15.57 -21.14 10.92
C VAL A 226 15.91 -21.74 12.26
N THR A 227 15.17 -21.37 13.32
CA THR A 227 15.38 -21.85 14.67
C THR A 227 14.16 -22.61 15.16
N GLY A 228 14.35 -23.56 16.05
CA GLY A 228 13.25 -24.30 16.64
C GLY A 228 13.73 -25.43 17.55
N ASP A 229 12.85 -25.87 18.41
CA ASP A 229 13.07 -27.00 19.32
C ASP A 229 12.26 -28.21 18.85
N ILE A 230 12.93 -29.21 18.30
CA ILE A 230 12.29 -30.44 17.79
C ILE A 230 11.59 -31.28 18.86
N THR A 231 11.79 -30.97 20.14
CA THR A 231 11.12 -31.65 21.28
C THR A 231 9.84 -30.95 21.71
N GLN A 232 9.61 -29.69 21.28
CA GLN A 232 8.48 -28.86 21.66
C GLN A 232 7.54 -28.58 20.47
N ILE A 233 6.87 -29.63 19.98
CA ILE A 233 5.97 -29.54 18.84
C ILE A 233 4.53 -29.40 19.35
N ASP A 234 3.91 -28.23 19.08
CA ASP A 234 2.55 -27.90 19.50
C ASP A 234 1.54 -27.89 18.33
N LEU A 235 1.81 -28.66 17.29
CA LEU A 235 0.93 -28.74 16.11
C LEU A 235 -0.35 -29.53 16.45
N PRO A 236 -1.54 -29.02 16.08
CA PRO A 236 -2.80 -29.70 16.33
C PRO A 236 -2.96 -30.98 15.52
N GLY A 237 -3.65 -31.99 16.08
CA GLY A 237 -4.06 -33.17 15.33
C GLY A 237 -2.94 -34.16 14.93
N GLY A 238 -1.78 -34.11 15.60
CA GLY A 238 -0.67 -35.04 15.30
C GLY A 238 0.03 -34.79 13.96
N GLN A 239 -0.06 -33.57 13.45
CA GLN A 239 0.63 -33.15 12.22
C GLN A 239 2.15 -33.23 12.39
N HIS A 240 2.85 -33.59 11.31
CA HIS A 240 4.30 -33.62 11.29
C HIS A 240 4.88 -32.19 11.28
N SER A 241 5.94 -31.99 12.04
CA SER A 241 6.68 -30.74 12.03
C SER A 241 7.43 -30.54 10.71
N GLY A 242 7.21 -29.39 10.08
CA GLY A 242 7.95 -28.99 8.87
C GLY A 242 9.45 -28.92 9.10
N LEU A 243 9.91 -28.50 10.28
CA LEU A 243 11.33 -28.47 10.64
C LEU A 243 11.95 -29.86 10.63
N ASN A 244 11.24 -30.88 11.16
CA ASN A 244 11.72 -32.26 11.14
C ASN A 244 11.83 -32.80 9.72
N VAL A 245 10.82 -32.57 8.88
CA VAL A 245 10.84 -33.01 7.48
C VAL A 245 11.99 -32.36 6.72
N VAL A 246 12.19 -31.06 6.87
CA VAL A 246 13.26 -30.32 6.20
C VAL A 246 14.65 -30.84 6.59
N ARG A 247 14.86 -31.18 7.85
CA ARG A 247 16.10 -31.77 8.35
C ARG A 247 16.44 -33.06 7.64
N GLU A 248 15.44 -33.87 7.30
CA GLU A 248 15.65 -35.17 6.61
C GLU A 248 15.92 -34.98 5.11
N ILE A 249 15.17 -34.08 4.46
CA ILE A 249 15.20 -34.00 2.98
C ILE A 249 16.25 -33.01 2.43
N LEU A 250 16.72 -32.03 3.22
CA LEU A 250 17.67 -31.01 2.75
C LEU A 250 19.12 -31.25 3.18
N THR A 251 19.42 -32.43 3.74
CA THR A 251 20.80 -32.78 4.09
C THR A 251 21.65 -32.93 2.82
N GLY A 252 22.82 -32.28 2.80
CA GLY A 252 23.75 -32.32 1.68
C GLY A 252 23.51 -31.33 0.54
N ILE A 253 22.65 -30.33 0.76
CA ILE A 253 22.50 -29.19 -0.16
C ILE A 253 23.59 -28.16 0.16
N ASP A 254 24.31 -27.71 -0.88
CA ASP A 254 25.32 -26.65 -0.76
C ASP A 254 24.68 -25.36 -0.22
N ASP A 255 25.45 -24.59 0.56
CA ASP A 255 25.02 -23.34 1.22
C ASP A 255 23.95 -23.52 2.31
N LEU A 256 23.59 -24.77 2.70
CA LEU A 256 22.67 -25.05 3.78
C LEU A 256 23.39 -25.83 4.90
N SER A 257 23.29 -25.33 6.12
CA SER A 257 23.92 -25.91 7.29
C SER A 257 22.95 -26.17 8.42
N PHE A 258 23.05 -27.34 9.06
CA PHE A 258 22.33 -27.67 10.28
C PHE A 258 23.27 -27.57 11.49
N VAL A 259 22.89 -26.77 12.47
CA VAL A 259 23.61 -26.62 13.72
C VAL A 259 22.71 -27.11 14.86
N TYR A 260 23.23 -28.07 15.63
CA TYR A 260 22.51 -28.60 16.78
C TYR A 260 23.11 -28.04 18.07
N LEU A 261 22.27 -27.40 18.85
CA LEU A 261 22.63 -26.91 20.18
C LEU A 261 22.30 -27.98 21.22
N SER A 262 23.17 -28.10 22.19
CA SER A 262 23.03 -29.01 23.34
C SER A 262 22.65 -28.25 24.59
N SER A 263 22.33 -28.94 25.67
CA SER A 263 22.09 -28.34 26.98
C SER A 263 23.27 -27.49 27.50
N ARG A 264 24.48 -27.68 26.98
CA ARG A 264 25.69 -26.91 27.34
C ARG A 264 25.69 -25.51 26.67
N ASP A 265 24.97 -25.37 25.58
CA ASP A 265 24.89 -24.14 24.79
C ASP A 265 23.77 -23.23 25.29
N VAL A 266 22.92 -23.73 26.19
CA VAL A 266 21.77 -23.00 26.72
C VAL A 266 22.22 -22.09 27.85
N VAL A 267 22.23 -20.78 27.63
CA VAL A 267 22.45 -19.78 28.68
C VAL A 267 21.10 -19.44 29.31
N ARG A 268 20.84 -19.98 30.49
CA ARG A 268 19.61 -19.67 31.24
C ARG A 268 19.98 -19.02 32.59
N HIS A 269 19.10 -18.17 33.09
CA HIS A 269 19.20 -17.69 34.46
C HIS A 269 19.15 -18.88 35.43
N LYS A 270 20.00 -18.88 36.45
CA LYS A 270 20.16 -20.02 37.38
C LYS A 270 18.83 -20.54 37.92
N ILE A 271 17.93 -19.64 38.30
CA ILE A 271 16.61 -20.03 38.83
C ILE A 271 15.77 -20.81 37.80
N VAL A 272 15.89 -20.48 36.52
CA VAL A 272 15.16 -21.20 35.44
C VAL A 272 15.74 -22.60 35.25
N GLN A 273 17.06 -22.77 35.35
CA GLN A 273 17.69 -24.08 35.34
C GLN A 273 17.21 -24.96 36.50
N ASP A 274 17.17 -24.39 37.72
CA ASP A 274 16.72 -25.08 38.92
C ASP A 274 15.23 -25.49 38.83
N ILE A 275 14.38 -24.64 38.24
CA ILE A 275 12.97 -24.95 38.00
C ILE A 275 12.82 -26.09 37.00
N VAL A 276 13.48 -26.05 35.83
CA VAL A 276 13.42 -27.08 34.82
C VAL A 276 13.89 -28.44 35.38
N GLU A 277 14.97 -28.43 36.14
CA GLU A 277 15.48 -29.65 36.79
C GLU A 277 14.52 -30.18 37.84
N ALA A 278 13.78 -29.33 38.56
CA ALA A 278 12.75 -29.74 39.52
C ALA A 278 11.57 -30.42 38.83
N TYR A 279 11.10 -29.89 37.69
CA TYR A 279 10.04 -30.49 36.87
C TYR A 279 10.49 -31.84 36.29
N ARG A 280 11.70 -31.95 35.73
CA ARG A 280 12.25 -33.20 35.22
C ARG A 280 12.24 -34.30 36.30
N ARG A 281 12.72 -34.00 37.51
CA ARG A 281 12.70 -34.93 38.62
C ARG A 281 11.28 -35.36 39.03
N TYR A 282 10.34 -34.41 38.96
CA TYR A 282 8.95 -34.72 39.28
C TYR A 282 8.33 -35.69 38.26
N ASP A 283 8.61 -35.50 36.97
CA ASP A 283 8.08 -36.37 35.88
C ASP A 283 8.71 -37.76 35.93
N GLU A 284 10.05 -37.84 36.16
CA GLU A 284 10.77 -39.12 36.35
C GLU A 284 10.26 -39.93 37.55
N ALA A 285 9.76 -39.27 38.58
CA ALA A 285 9.21 -39.94 39.76
C ALA A 285 7.77 -40.50 39.56
N ARG A 286 7.13 -40.13 38.48
CA ARG A 286 5.76 -40.56 38.11
C ARG A 286 5.72 -41.55 36.95
N SER A 287 6.83 -41.75 36.24
CA SER A 287 7.00 -42.77 35.18
C SER A 287 7.45 -44.08 35.78
#